data_e8738cd173d810ad851b1eb90ce61521
#
_entry.id   e8738cd173d810ad851b1eb90ce61521
#
_cell.length_a   1.000
_cell.length_b   1.000
_cell.length_c   1.000
_cell.angle_alpha   90.00
_cell.angle_beta   90.00
_cell.angle_gamma   90.00
#
_symmetry.space_group_name_H-M   'P 1'
#
loop_
_entity.id
_entity.type
_entity.pdbx_description
1 polymer ?
#
loop_
_entity_poly.entity_id
_entity_poly.type
_entity_poly.pdbx_seq_one_letter_code
_entity_poly.pdbx_strand_id
1 'polypeptide(L)'
;MLVRGVSVLKEYYKRPDATAEVLDADGFFHTGDAGVLDSEGNLRIIDRAKDVGRMKSRDGQGAMFAPNYIENKLKFFAQIKEAVCFGDGRDEVCAFINIDFDAVGNWAERRGLAYAGYVDLAAKPEVLAQIAECIAKVNADLAAEPGMSDTQIARFMVLHKELDPDDDEMTRTRKVRRGFVAQKYAVLVDALYTGKKAQFIETQVRFEDGRTGVVSATLQVVEVQRFPEVRAAA
;
A
#
# COMPACT_ATOMS: atom_id res chain seq x y z
N MET A 1 -4.43 -18.39 8.15
CA MET A 1 -4.18 -19.71 7.52
C MET A 1 -3.51 -20.62 8.53
N LEU A 2 -3.96 -21.87 8.63
CA LEU A 2 -3.40 -22.90 9.51
C LEU A 2 -2.82 -24.03 8.66
N VAL A 3 -1.65 -24.54 9.03
CA VAL A 3 -0.97 -25.62 8.31
C VAL A 3 -0.57 -26.73 9.29
N ARG A 4 -0.81 -27.98 8.91
CA ARG A 4 -0.38 -29.15 9.68
C ARG A 4 0.23 -30.19 8.75
N GLY A 5 1.35 -30.78 9.13
CA GLY A 5 2.01 -31.82 8.34
C GLY A 5 3.44 -32.07 8.80
N VAL A 6 4.09 -33.06 8.19
CA VAL A 6 5.45 -33.48 8.55
C VAL A 6 6.53 -32.44 8.27
N SER A 7 6.24 -31.48 7.43
CA SER A 7 7.13 -30.36 7.08
C SER A 7 7.04 -29.18 8.03
N VAL A 8 6.06 -29.18 8.95
CA VAL A 8 5.90 -28.11 9.93
C VAL A 8 7.01 -28.24 10.99
N LEU A 9 7.59 -27.11 11.39
CA LEU A 9 8.59 -27.07 12.43
C LEU A 9 8.04 -27.65 13.74
N LYS A 10 8.91 -28.28 14.52
CA LYS A 10 8.55 -28.80 15.84
C LYS A 10 8.56 -27.71 16.90
N GLU A 11 9.56 -26.83 16.83
CA GLU A 11 9.74 -25.74 17.77
C GLU A 11 10.71 -24.69 17.21
N TYR A 12 10.67 -23.47 17.73
CA TYR A 12 11.74 -22.49 17.60
C TYR A 12 12.81 -22.78 18.66
N TYR A 13 14.06 -22.96 18.20
CA TYR A 13 15.19 -23.31 19.06
C TYR A 13 15.34 -22.34 20.24
N LYS A 14 15.27 -22.85 21.46
CA LYS A 14 15.33 -22.10 22.72
C LYS A 14 14.31 -20.97 22.86
N ARG A 15 13.19 -21.06 22.15
CA ARG A 15 12.10 -20.07 22.20
C ARG A 15 10.75 -20.76 22.38
N PRO A 16 10.49 -21.34 23.58
CA PRO A 16 9.20 -22.00 23.85
C PRO A 16 8.03 -21.02 23.83
N ASP A 17 8.25 -19.77 24.24
CA ASP A 17 7.31 -18.65 24.14
C ASP A 17 6.82 -18.46 22.70
N ALA A 18 7.74 -18.26 21.76
CA ALA A 18 7.44 -18.07 20.35
C ALA A 18 6.85 -19.32 19.70
N THR A 19 7.21 -20.51 20.20
CA THR A 19 6.63 -21.76 19.71
C THR A 19 5.14 -21.88 20.11
N ALA A 20 4.83 -21.55 21.37
CA ALA A 20 3.46 -21.59 21.87
C ALA A 20 2.53 -20.56 21.20
N GLU A 21 3.07 -19.46 20.71
CA GLU A 21 2.31 -18.46 19.95
C GLU A 21 1.87 -18.97 18.57
N VAL A 22 2.61 -19.89 17.96
CA VAL A 22 2.37 -20.29 16.56
C VAL A 22 1.96 -21.74 16.38
N LEU A 23 2.15 -22.63 17.38
CA LEU A 23 1.71 -24.01 17.37
C LEU A 23 0.60 -24.21 18.39
N ASP A 24 -0.57 -24.65 17.93
CA ASP A 24 -1.68 -24.98 18.81
C ASP A 24 -1.60 -26.45 19.33
N ALA A 25 -2.52 -26.78 20.25
CA ALA A 25 -2.57 -28.10 20.87
C ALA A 25 -2.89 -29.24 19.88
N ASP A 26 -3.50 -28.92 18.73
CA ASP A 26 -3.85 -29.88 17.70
C ASP A 26 -2.74 -30.04 16.65
N GLY A 27 -1.61 -29.36 16.83
CA GLY A 27 -0.43 -29.39 15.97
C GLY A 27 -0.55 -28.58 14.69
N PHE A 28 -1.48 -27.62 14.65
CA PHE A 28 -1.52 -26.65 13.56
C PHE A 28 -0.56 -25.48 13.80
N PHE A 29 0.16 -25.14 12.75
CA PHE A 29 1.00 -23.95 12.71
C PHE A 29 0.19 -22.76 12.19
N HIS A 30 0.10 -21.70 12.98
CA HIS A 30 -0.51 -20.43 12.64
C HIS A 30 0.47 -19.60 11.82
N THR A 31 0.31 -19.57 10.50
CA THR A 31 1.26 -18.90 9.59
C THR A 31 1.26 -17.36 9.75
N GLY A 32 0.19 -16.81 10.30
CA GLY A 32 -0.05 -15.37 10.34
C GLY A 32 -0.41 -14.78 8.97
N ASP A 33 -0.67 -15.62 7.97
CA ASP A 33 -1.08 -15.19 6.64
C ASP A 33 -2.58 -15.36 6.43
N ALA A 34 -3.18 -14.50 5.61
CA ALA A 34 -4.54 -14.60 5.09
C ALA A 34 -4.51 -15.07 3.64
N GLY A 35 -5.48 -15.89 3.28
CA GLY A 35 -5.61 -16.41 1.92
C GLY A 35 -7.06 -16.74 1.60
N VAL A 36 -7.32 -16.93 0.33
CA VAL A 36 -8.61 -17.36 -0.22
C VAL A 36 -8.42 -18.63 -1.03
N LEU A 37 -9.41 -19.51 -1.01
CA LEU A 37 -9.48 -20.66 -1.91
C LEU A 37 -10.20 -20.21 -3.19
N ASP A 38 -9.59 -20.49 -4.34
CA ASP A 38 -10.26 -20.30 -5.61
C ASP A 38 -11.28 -21.42 -5.91
N SER A 39 -11.99 -21.32 -7.03
CA SER A 39 -12.99 -22.30 -7.46
C SER A 39 -12.42 -23.70 -7.74
N GLU A 40 -11.10 -23.79 -7.97
CA GLU A 40 -10.38 -25.05 -8.21
C GLU A 40 -9.79 -25.65 -6.93
N GLY A 41 -9.95 -24.95 -5.78
CA GLY A 41 -9.41 -25.36 -4.49
C GLY A 41 -7.95 -24.98 -4.26
N ASN A 42 -7.34 -24.14 -5.12
CA ASN A 42 -6.01 -23.64 -4.90
C ASN A 42 -6.03 -22.52 -3.84
N LEU A 43 -5.06 -22.54 -2.94
CA LEU A 43 -4.89 -21.49 -1.95
C LEU A 43 -4.08 -20.34 -2.53
N ARG A 44 -4.70 -19.15 -2.60
CA ARG A 44 -4.02 -17.90 -2.93
C ARG A 44 -3.79 -17.08 -1.67
N ILE A 45 -2.53 -16.85 -1.31
CA ILE A 45 -2.17 -15.96 -0.20
C ILE A 45 -2.30 -14.53 -0.67
N ILE A 46 -2.98 -13.69 0.12
CA ILE A 46 -3.31 -12.31 -0.25
C ILE A 46 -2.59 -11.28 0.62
N ASP A 47 -2.40 -11.58 1.92
CA ASP A 47 -1.78 -10.63 2.85
C ASP A 47 -1.38 -11.32 4.18
N ARG A 48 -0.80 -10.57 5.10
CA ARG A 48 -0.69 -10.95 6.50
C ARG A 48 -2.05 -10.82 7.18
N ALA A 49 -2.45 -11.79 7.97
CA ALA A 49 -3.77 -11.80 8.64
C ALA A 49 -4.01 -10.56 9.53
N LYS A 50 -2.94 -10.04 10.18
CA LYS A 50 -3.00 -8.83 11.00
C LYS A 50 -3.15 -7.53 10.22
N ASP A 51 -2.81 -7.54 8.92
CA ASP A 51 -2.84 -6.37 8.03
C ASP A 51 -4.13 -6.35 7.18
N VAL A 52 -4.87 -7.48 7.15
CA VAL A 52 -6.19 -7.56 6.51
C VAL A 52 -7.22 -6.88 7.40
N GLY A 53 -7.86 -5.87 6.84
CA GLY A 53 -8.98 -5.16 7.45
C GLY A 53 -10.29 -5.35 6.68
N ARG A 54 -11.26 -4.52 6.98
CA ARG A 54 -12.53 -4.44 6.25
C ARG A 54 -12.88 -3.01 5.91
N MET A 55 -13.38 -2.83 4.70
CA MET A 55 -14.00 -1.56 4.31
C MET A 55 -15.23 -1.30 5.19
N LYS A 56 -15.52 -0.03 5.43
CA LYS A 56 -16.75 0.34 6.12
C LYS A 56 -17.94 0.01 5.23
N SER A 57 -18.95 -0.63 5.80
CA SER A 57 -20.23 -0.90 5.13
C SER A 57 -21.40 -0.60 6.05
N ARG A 58 -22.55 -0.24 5.48
CA ARG A 58 -23.78 0.04 6.24
C ARG A 58 -24.33 -1.19 6.96
N ASP A 59 -24.09 -2.37 6.42
CA ASP A 59 -24.54 -3.66 6.95
C ASP A 59 -23.47 -4.39 7.81
N GLY A 60 -22.31 -3.79 7.99
CA GLY A 60 -21.19 -4.36 8.73
C GLY A 60 -20.42 -5.48 7.99
N GLN A 61 -20.81 -5.79 6.76
CA GLN A 61 -20.18 -6.82 5.92
C GLN A 61 -19.30 -6.19 4.82
N GLY A 62 -18.57 -5.13 5.15
CA GLY A 62 -17.69 -4.46 4.20
C GLY A 62 -16.69 -5.42 3.53
N ALA A 63 -16.32 -5.10 2.30
CA ALA A 63 -15.34 -5.85 1.52
C ALA A 63 -14.05 -6.04 2.31
N MET A 64 -13.40 -7.17 2.12
CA MET A 64 -12.10 -7.44 2.72
C MET A 64 -11.06 -6.49 2.12
N PHE A 65 -10.35 -5.79 2.98
CA PHE A 65 -9.27 -4.88 2.59
C PHE A 65 -7.91 -5.53 2.85
N ALA A 66 -7.20 -5.88 1.80
CA ALA A 66 -5.87 -6.49 1.83
C ALA A 66 -4.84 -5.52 1.22
N PRO A 67 -4.25 -4.62 2.03
CA PRO A 67 -3.42 -3.54 1.51
C PRO A 67 -2.21 -4.01 0.71
N ASN A 68 -1.47 -5.02 1.19
CA ASN A 68 -0.28 -5.51 0.46
C ASN A 68 -0.64 -6.11 -0.90
N TYR A 69 -1.84 -6.69 -1.04
CA TYR A 69 -2.31 -7.19 -2.32
C TYR A 69 -2.45 -6.07 -3.36
N ILE A 70 -3.07 -4.96 -2.98
CA ILE A 70 -3.25 -3.79 -3.84
C ILE A 70 -1.90 -3.12 -4.12
N GLU A 71 -1.08 -2.91 -3.08
CA GLU A 71 0.23 -2.30 -3.17
C GLU A 71 1.19 -3.09 -4.07
N ASN A 72 1.15 -4.41 -4.01
CA ASN A 72 1.95 -5.25 -4.88
C ASN A 72 1.54 -5.10 -6.35
N LYS A 73 0.22 -4.99 -6.66
CA LYS A 73 -0.25 -4.69 -8.03
C LYS A 73 0.29 -3.34 -8.52
N LEU A 74 0.32 -2.31 -7.67
CA LEU A 74 0.88 -1.00 -8.00
C LEU A 74 2.38 -1.07 -8.28
N LYS A 75 3.13 -1.84 -7.51
CA LYS A 75 4.59 -1.98 -7.66
C LYS A 75 5.04 -2.79 -8.89
N PHE A 76 4.11 -3.37 -9.65
CA PHE A 76 4.43 -3.90 -10.99
C PHE A 76 4.70 -2.82 -12.03
N PHE A 77 4.26 -1.58 -11.78
CA PHE A 77 4.57 -0.45 -12.67
C PHE A 77 5.93 0.15 -12.34
N ALA A 78 6.80 0.23 -13.34
CA ALA A 78 8.16 0.75 -13.17
C ALA A 78 8.21 2.18 -12.59
N GLN A 79 7.13 2.95 -12.72
CA GLN A 79 7.01 4.32 -12.21
C GLN A 79 6.76 4.38 -10.71
N ILE A 80 6.34 3.28 -10.09
CA ILE A 80 5.93 3.22 -8.68
C ILE A 80 6.96 2.39 -7.90
N LYS A 81 7.72 3.06 -7.05
CA LYS A 81 8.71 2.43 -6.18
C LYS A 81 8.06 1.80 -4.95
N GLU A 82 7.15 2.55 -4.31
CA GLU A 82 6.44 2.07 -3.13
C GLU A 82 5.02 2.65 -3.09
N ALA A 83 4.12 1.92 -2.45
CA ALA A 83 2.74 2.34 -2.23
C ALA A 83 2.30 1.98 -0.82
N VAL A 84 1.46 2.80 -0.22
CA VAL A 84 0.85 2.56 1.09
C VAL A 84 -0.64 2.83 1.00
N CYS A 85 -1.45 1.76 1.06
CA CYS A 85 -2.90 1.86 0.95
C CYS A 85 -3.56 1.95 2.33
N PHE A 86 -4.60 2.77 2.41
CA PHE A 86 -5.46 2.99 3.57
C PHE A 86 -6.91 2.69 3.18
N GLY A 87 -7.63 1.89 3.97
CA GLY A 87 -9.01 1.50 3.65
C GLY A 87 -9.72 0.82 4.82
N ASP A 88 -8.97 0.33 5.82
CA ASP A 88 -9.56 -0.33 6.99
C ASP A 88 -10.47 0.61 7.77
N GLY A 89 -11.74 0.20 7.97
CA GLY A 89 -12.76 1.03 8.60
C GLY A 89 -13.15 2.29 7.83
N ARG A 90 -12.79 2.42 6.56
CA ARG A 90 -13.06 3.57 5.69
C ARG A 90 -14.07 3.22 4.59
N ASP A 91 -14.72 4.26 4.06
CA ASP A 91 -15.69 4.11 2.96
C ASP A 91 -15.01 3.92 1.58
N GLU A 92 -13.74 4.29 1.46
CA GLU A 92 -12.96 4.24 0.22
C GLU A 92 -11.50 3.86 0.53
N VAL A 93 -10.82 3.29 -0.47
CA VAL A 93 -9.37 3.09 -0.41
C VAL A 93 -8.67 4.33 -0.97
N CYS A 94 -7.68 4.81 -0.23
CA CYS A 94 -6.79 5.87 -0.67
C CYS A 94 -5.33 5.41 -0.56
N ALA A 95 -4.41 6.05 -1.28
CA ALA A 95 -3.03 5.62 -1.31
C ALA A 95 -2.02 6.78 -1.22
N PHE A 96 -0.89 6.53 -0.57
CA PHE A 96 0.34 7.26 -0.80
C PHE A 96 1.19 6.49 -1.82
N ILE A 97 1.83 7.24 -2.70
CA ILE A 97 2.72 6.70 -3.74
C ILE A 97 4.09 7.34 -3.61
N ASN A 98 5.13 6.52 -3.62
CA ASN A 98 6.47 6.98 -3.97
C ASN A 98 6.75 6.62 -5.43
N ILE A 99 7.15 7.61 -6.21
CA ILE A 99 7.61 7.38 -7.58
C ILE A 99 9.00 6.75 -7.57
N ASP A 100 9.29 5.93 -8.56
CA ASP A 100 10.66 5.55 -8.87
C ASP A 100 11.34 6.72 -9.56
N PHE A 101 12.29 7.37 -8.86
CA PHE A 101 12.91 8.61 -9.31
C PHE A 101 13.65 8.43 -10.65
N ASP A 102 14.33 7.31 -10.84
CA ASP A 102 15.10 7.05 -12.05
C ASP A 102 14.16 6.75 -13.23
N ALA A 103 13.16 5.90 -13.04
CA ALA A 103 12.21 5.54 -14.09
C ALA A 103 11.36 6.74 -14.54
N VAL A 104 10.84 7.52 -13.57
CA VAL A 104 10.02 8.71 -13.86
C VAL A 104 10.89 9.85 -14.39
N GLY A 105 12.12 10.02 -13.88
CA GLY A 105 13.08 10.99 -14.40
C GLY A 105 13.43 10.73 -15.86
N ASN A 106 13.81 9.52 -16.20
CA ASN A 106 14.07 9.11 -17.60
C ASN A 106 12.83 9.33 -18.50
N TRP A 107 11.63 9.06 -17.98
CA TRP A 107 10.40 9.32 -18.70
C TRP A 107 10.16 10.82 -18.94
N ALA A 108 10.42 11.65 -17.93
CA ALA A 108 10.29 13.11 -18.00
C ALA A 108 11.29 13.72 -18.99
N GLU A 109 12.56 13.32 -18.93
CA GLU A 109 13.62 13.78 -19.84
C GLU A 109 13.31 13.48 -21.30
N ARG A 110 12.81 12.29 -21.63
CA ARG A 110 12.39 11.93 -23.01
C ARG A 110 11.25 12.82 -23.53
N ARG A 111 10.52 13.52 -22.65
CA ARG A 111 9.45 14.45 -22.98
C ARG A 111 9.83 15.91 -22.86
N GLY A 112 11.11 16.18 -22.55
CA GLY A 112 11.59 17.54 -22.35
C GLY A 112 11.02 18.23 -21.10
N LEU A 113 10.52 17.45 -20.14
CA LEU A 113 9.98 17.97 -18.89
C LEU A 113 11.13 18.24 -17.92
N ALA A 114 11.42 19.51 -17.67
CA ALA A 114 12.45 19.92 -16.74
C ALA A 114 11.99 19.77 -15.28
N TYR A 115 12.89 19.30 -14.41
CA TYR A 115 12.67 19.19 -12.96
C TYR A 115 13.98 19.42 -12.19
N ALA A 116 13.86 19.89 -10.95
CA ALA A 116 15.01 20.22 -10.09
C ALA A 116 15.37 19.12 -9.07
N GLY A 117 14.61 18.04 -9.00
CA GLY A 117 14.81 16.92 -8.06
C GLY A 117 13.51 16.23 -7.73
N TYR A 118 13.56 15.31 -6.73
CA TYR A 118 12.43 14.44 -6.40
C TYR A 118 11.13 15.21 -6.10
N VAL A 119 11.20 16.22 -5.23
CA VAL A 119 10.01 16.99 -4.80
C VAL A 119 9.33 17.68 -5.99
N ASP A 120 10.12 18.29 -6.86
CA ASP A 120 9.61 18.97 -8.05
C ASP A 120 9.05 17.97 -9.06
N LEU A 121 9.75 16.85 -9.31
CA LEU A 121 9.29 15.80 -10.22
C LEU A 121 7.98 15.17 -9.74
N ALA A 122 7.89 14.83 -8.45
CA ALA A 122 6.72 14.24 -7.81
C ALA A 122 5.48 15.15 -7.85
N ALA A 123 5.67 16.47 -7.94
CA ALA A 123 4.59 17.46 -7.99
C ALA A 123 4.13 17.80 -9.41
N LYS A 124 4.84 17.35 -10.47
CA LYS A 124 4.48 17.68 -11.86
C LYS A 124 3.11 17.09 -12.23
N PRO A 125 2.21 17.91 -12.82
CA PRO A 125 0.90 17.43 -13.26
C PRO A 125 0.96 16.22 -14.20
N GLU A 126 1.95 16.18 -15.08
CA GLU A 126 2.18 15.10 -16.03
C GLU A 126 2.56 13.79 -15.32
N VAL A 127 3.35 13.88 -14.25
CA VAL A 127 3.72 12.73 -13.41
C VAL A 127 2.49 12.26 -12.62
N LEU A 128 1.73 13.17 -12.03
CA LEU A 128 0.48 12.83 -11.34
C LEU A 128 -0.51 12.14 -12.27
N ALA A 129 -0.65 12.61 -13.52
CA ALA A 129 -1.50 11.98 -14.52
C ALA A 129 -1.00 10.58 -14.89
N GLN A 130 0.31 10.39 -15.07
CA GLN A 130 0.90 9.07 -15.35
C GLN A 130 0.65 8.07 -14.22
N ILE A 131 0.82 8.50 -12.96
CA ILE A 131 0.54 7.65 -11.80
C ILE A 131 -0.96 7.33 -11.72
N ALA A 132 -1.85 8.30 -12.00
CA ALA A 132 -3.28 8.07 -12.05
C ALA A 132 -3.66 6.99 -13.10
N GLU A 133 -3.01 6.98 -14.27
CA GLU A 133 -3.19 5.93 -15.28
C GLU A 133 -2.74 4.54 -14.78
N CYS A 134 -1.62 4.45 -14.05
CA CYS A 134 -1.18 3.20 -13.44
C CYS A 134 -2.20 2.69 -12.43
N ILE A 135 -2.69 3.57 -11.57
CA ILE A 135 -3.70 3.22 -10.54
C ILE A 135 -5.02 2.83 -11.21
N ALA A 136 -5.45 3.53 -12.27
CA ALA A 136 -6.68 3.19 -13.00
C ALA A 136 -6.61 1.77 -13.60
N LYS A 137 -5.45 1.31 -14.08
CA LYS A 137 -5.27 -0.07 -14.54
C LYS A 137 -5.42 -1.07 -13.40
N VAL A 138 -4.84 -0.79 -12.23
CA VAL A 138 -5.04 -1.62 -11.03
C VAL A 138 -6.52 -1.64 -10.62
N ASN A 139 -7.21 -0.50 -10.68
CA ASN A 139 -8.63 -0.42 -10.38
C ASN A 139 -9.46 -1.26 -11.36
N ALA A 140 -9.12 -1.28 -12.64
CA ALA A 140 -9.79 -2.14 -13.63
C ALA A 140 -9.60 -3.63 -13.32
N ASP A 141 -8.39 -4.03 -12.91
CA ASP A 141 -8.11 -5.40 -12.46
C ASP A 141 -8.92 -5.75 -11.20
N LEU A 142 -8.96 -4.87 -10.20
CA LEU A 142 -9.72 -5.08 -8.97
C LEU A 142 -11.23 -5.16 -9.22
N ALA A 143 -11.75 -4.39 -10.19
CA ALA A 143 -13.16 -4.46 -10.60
C ALA A 143 -13.54 -5.80 -11.23
N ALA A 144 -12.58 -6.47 -11.86
CA ALA A 144 -12.77 -7.79 -12.47
C ALA A 144 -12.55 -8.96 -11.50
N GLU A 145 -11.98 -8.70 -10.31
CA GLU A 145 -11.70 -9.74 -9.32
C GLU A 145 -12.87 -9.92 -8.35
N PRO A 146 -13.36 -11.16 -8.12
CA PRO A 146 -14.44 -11.43 -7.17
C PRO A 146 -14.11 -10.91 -5.77
N GLY A 147 -15.01 -10.08 -5.21
CA GLY A 147 -14.89 -9.53 -3.85
C GLY A 147 -13.86 -8.41 -3.68
N MET A 148 -13.22 -7.94 -4.75
CA MET A 148 -12.21 -6.87 -4.70
C MET A 148 -12.70 -5.55 -5.30
N SER A 149 -13.84 -5.52 -5.96
CA SER A 149 -14.38 -4.33 -6.65
C SER A 149 -14.50 -3.10 -5.73
N ASP A 150 -14.87 -3.29 -4.47
CA ASP A 150 -15.02 -2.20 -3.51
C ASP A 150 -13.69 -1.67 -2.97
N THR A 151 -12.57 -2.36 -3.26
CA THR A 151 -11.23 -2.00 -2.80
C THR A 151 -10.44 -1.16 -3.80
N GLN A 152 -11.11 -0.65 -4.84
CA GLN A 152 -10.51 0.25 -5.81
C GLN A 152 -10.05 1.56 -5.16
N ILE A 153 -8.90 2.04 -5.55
CA ILE A 153 -8.33 3.29 -5.03
C ILE A 153 -9.12 4.47 -5.59
N ALA A 154 -9.70 5.27 -4.69
CA ALA A 154 -10.46 6.46 -5.05
C ALA A 154 -9.57 7.69 -5.24
N ARG A 155 -8.57 7.87 -4.37
CA ARG A 155 -7.68 9.03 -4.35
C ARG A 155 -6.28 8.64 -3.94
N PHE A 156 -5.30 9.42 -4.40
CA PHE A 156 -3.91 9.24 -3.98
C PHE A 156 -3.19 10.59 -3.82
N MET A 157 -2.04 10.53 -3.15
CA MET A 157 -1.02 11.58 -3.14
C MET A 157 0.32 10.96 -3.49
N VAL A 158 1.14 11.68 -4.24
CA VAL A 158 2.56 11.34 -4.38
C VAL A 158 3.30 12.02 -3.24
N LEU A 159 4.03 11.25 -2.44
CA LEU A 159 4.80 11.78 -1.32
C LEU A 159 5.97 12.64 -1.84
N HIS A 160 6.32 13.67 -1.07
CA HIS A 160 7.39 14.63 -1.39
C HIS A 160 8.81 14.09 -1.18
N LYS A 161 8.94 12.91 -0.58
CA LYS A 161 10.18 12.17 -0.40
C LYS A 161 9.91 10.68 -0.44
N GLU A 162 10.93 9.89 -0.72
CA GLU A 162 10.85 8.45 -0.55
C GLU A 162 10.73 8.06 0.92
N LEU A 163 10.07 6.93 1.17
CA LEU A 163 10.04 6.32 2.50
C LEU A 163 11.42 5.76 2.83
N ASP A 164 11.90 6.03 4.03
CA ASP A 164 13.27 5.74 4.44
C ASP A 164 13.32 4.92 5.74
N PRO A 165 14.21 3.90 5.83
CA PRO A 165 14.46 3.18 7.08
C PRO A 165 15.01 4.06 8.21
N ASP A 166 15.84 5.07 7.90
CA ASP A 166 16.45 5.95 8.90
C ASP A 166 15.43 6.90 9.53
N ASP A 167 14.34 7.16 8.80
CA ASP A 167 13.17 7.89 9.29
C ASP A 167 12.12 6.99 9.96
N ASP A 168 12.44 5.73 10.24
CA ASP A 168 11.53 4.73 10.82
C ASP A 168 10.30 4.37 9.97
N GLU A 169 10.23 4.82 8.71
CA GLU A 169 9.10 4.58 7.81
C GLU A 169 9.11 3.18 7.22
N MET A 170 10.29 2.59 7.15
CA MET A 170 10.52 1.23 6.68
C MET A 170 11.35 0.43 7.69
N THR A 171 11.27 -0.89 7.61
CA THR A 171 12.21 -1.77 8.30
C THR A 171 13.55 -1.79 7.56
N ARG A 172 14.61 -2.30 8.21
CA ARG A 172 15.92 -2.54 7.56
C ARG A 172 15.83 -3.49 6.35
N THR A 173 14.79 -4.33 6.29
CA THR A 173 14.49 -5.21 5.16
C THR A 173 13.56 -4.56 4.13
N ARG A 174 13.42 -3.22 4.16
CA ARG A 174 12.61 -2.41 3.25
C ARG A 174 11.12 -2.77 3.21
N LYS A 175 10.56 -3.17 4.36
CA LYS A 175 9.10 -3.34 4.51
C LYS A 175 8.52 -2.08 5.13
N VAL A 176 7.48 -1.53 4.52
CA VAL A 176 6.78 -0.35 5.02
C VAL A 176 6.17 -0.61 6.40
N ARG A 177 6.40 0.32 7.32
CA ARG A 177 5.78 0.34 8.66
C ARG A 177 4.49 1.14 8.60
N ARG A 178 3.44 0.56 7.99
CA ARG A 178 2.16 1.23 7.67
C ARG A 178 1.59 2.05 8.83
N GLY A 179 1.52 1.47 10.04
CA GLY A 179 1.01 2.17 11.20
C GLY A 179 1.81 3.42 11.55
N PHE A 180 3.14 3.34 11.45
CA PHE A 180 4.02 4.49 11.66
C PHE A 180 3.85 5.56 10.58
N VAL A 181 3.80 5.14 9.30
CA VAL A 181 3.56 6.04 8.16
C VAL A 181 2.21 6.74 8.31
N ALA A 182 1.15 6.00 8.68
CA ALA A 182 -0.18 6.58 8.91
C ALA A 182 -0.16 7.64 10.02
N GLN A 183 0.58 7.42 11.10
CA GLN A 183 0.70 8.35 12.21
C GLN A 183 1.57 9.58 11.85
N LYS A 184 2.74 9.35 11.25
CA LYS A 184 3.67 10.42 10.84
C LYS A 184 3.03 11.37 9.82
N TYR A 185 2.25 10.82 8.90
CA TYR A 185 1.58 11.55 7.82
C TYR A 185 0.07 11.71 8.06
N ALA A 186 -0.39 11.72 9.31
CA ALA A 186 -1.83 11.77 9.65
C ALA A 186 -2.56 12.93 8.97
N VAL A 187 -1.93 14.11 8.85
CA VAL A 187 -2.51 15.28 8.17
C VAL A 187 -2.77 15.03 6.68
N LEU A 188 -1.92 14.22 6.02
CA LEU A 188 -2.09 13.82 4.62
C LEU A 188 -3.17 12.74 4.50
N VAL A 189 -3.17 11.76 5.41
CA VAL A 189 -4.23 10.73 5.46
C VAL A 189 -5.59 11.39 5.63
N ASP A 190 -5.73 12.34 6.56
CA ASP A 190 -6.98 13.07 6.76
C ASP A 190 -7.39 13.86 5.51
N ALA A 191 -6.43 14.47 4.82
CA ALA A 191 -6.72 15.22 3.59
C ALA A 191 -7.27 14.31 2.46
N LEU A 192 -6.83 13.06 2.37
CA LEU A 192 -7.37 12.09 1.40
C LEU A 192 -8.87 11.81 1.62
N TYR A 193 -9.38 11.92 2.85
CA TYR A 193 -10.77 11.59 3.20
C TYR A 193 -11.68 12.80 3.42
N THR A 194 -11.14 14.03 3.48
CA THR A 194 -11.91 15.25 3.83
C THR A 194 -12.25 16.14 2.65
N GLY A 195 -12.08 15.65 1.41
CA GLY A 195 -12.41 16.41 0.20
C GLY A 195 -11.46 17.58 -0.12
N LYS A 196 -10.32 17.66 0.58
CA LYS A 196 -9.28 18.63 0.24
C LYS A 196 -8.69 18.31 -1.14
N LYS A 197 -8.31 19.35 -1.88
CA LYS A 197 -7.62 19.21 -3.17
C LYS A 197 -6.11 19.18 -3.04
N ALA A 198 -5.58 19.71 -1.95
CA ALA A 198 -4.15 19.71 -1.65
C ALA A 198 -3.92 19.85 -0.14
N GLN A 199 -2.78 19.41 0.34
CA GLN A 199 -2.37 19.55 1.73
C GLN A 199 -0.89 19.89 1.81
N PHE A 200 -0.57 20.96 2.56
CA PHE A 200 0.81 21.30 2.92
C PHE A 200 1.31 20.35 4.00
N ILE A 201 2.57 19.95 3.86
CA ILE A 201 3.28 19.18 4.88
C ILE A 201 4.72 19.69 5.02
N GLU A 202 5.23 19.61 6.24
CA GLU A 202 6.62 19.79 6.59
C GLU A 202 7.08 18.56 7.36
N THR A 203 8.17 17.94 6.91
CA THR A 203 8.69 16.70 7.47
C THR A 203 10.16 16.88 7.81
N GLN A 204 10.52 16.52 9.04
CA GLN A 204 11.93 16.36 9.39
C GLN A 204 12.47 15.10 8.73
N VAL A 205 13.66 15.20 8.15
CA VAL A 205 14.41 14.10 7.54
C VAL A 205 15.77 13.98 8.22
N ARG A 206 16.24 12.75 8.37
CA ARG A 206 17.58 12.47 8.85
C ARG A 206 18.44 12.04 7.68
N PHE A 207 19.59 12.69 7.51
CA PHE A 207 20.58 12.34 6.50
C PHE A 207 21.52 11.25 7.02
N GLU A 208 22.15 10.49 6.11
CA GLU A 208 23.10 9.41 6.44
C GLU A 208 24.25 9.88 7.33
N ASP A 209 24.67 11.16 7.24
CA ASP A 209 25.70 11.77 8.08
C ASP A 209 25.19 12.18 9.49
N GLY A 210 23.94 11.86 9.82
CA GLY A 210 23.29 12.16 11.11
C GLY A 210 22.75 13.57 11.24
N ARG A 211 22.93 14.44 10.24
CA ARG A 211 22.28 15.77 10.22
C ARG A 211 20.77 15.62 10.03
N THR A 212 20.04 16.57 10.54
CA THR A 212 18.59 16.70 10.30
C THR A 212 18.31 17.86 9.38
N GLY A 213 17.36 17.70 8.49
CA GLY A 213 16.84 18.72 7.62
C GLY A 213 15.32 18.76 7.64
N VAL A 214 14.76 19.72 6.94
CA VAL A 214 13.31 19.85 6.78
C VAL A 214 13.01 19.85 5.28
N VAL A 215 12.05 19.01 4.89
CA VAL A 215 11.49 18.99 3.54
C VAL A 215 10.03 19.36 3.64
N SER A 216 9.62 20.37 2.87
CA SER A 216 8.22 20.80 2.84
C SER A 216 7.68 20.81 1.41
N ALA A 217 6.40 20.51 1.27
CA ALA A 217 5.70 20.53 0.00
C ALA A 217 4.21 20.68 0.19
N THR A 218 3.52 21.12 -0.87
CA THR A 218 2.05 21.01 -0.97
C THR A 218 1.71 19.88 -1.92
N LEU A 219 1.15 18.79 -1.37
CA LEU A 219 0.81 17.60 -2.13
C LEU A 219 -0.63 17.69 -2.65
N GLN A 220 -0.82 17.36 -3.91
CA GLN A 220 -2.13 17.32 -4.53
C GLN A 220 -2.85 16.02 -4.17
N VAL A 221 -4.14 16.12 -3.84
CA VAL A 221 -5.06 14.97 -3.78
C VAL A 221 -5.59 14.74 -5.18
N VAL A 222 -5.26 13.61 -5.76
CA VAL A 222 -5.66 13.25 -7.11
C VAL A 222 -6.74 12.18 -7.06
N GLU A 223 -7.87 12.43 -7.70
CA GLU A 223 -8.93 11.44 -7.87
C GLU A 223 -8.58 10.47 -9.00
N VAL A 224 -8.97 9.20 -8.85
CA VAL A 224 -8.71 8.15 -9.84
C VAL A 224 -10.02 7.58 -10.36
N GLN A 225 -10.00 7.21 -11.64
CA GLN A 225 -11.10 6.50 -12.26
C GLN A 225 -11.32 5.15 -11.56
N ARG A 226 -12.58 4.88 -11.22
CA ARG A 226 -13.06 3.58 -10.74
C ARG A 226 -13.96 2.96 -11.78
N PHE A 227 -14.06 1.63 -11.77
CA PHE A 227 -14.79 0.85 -12.76
C PHE A 227 -15.92 0.07 -12.06
N PRO A 228 -17.04 -0.16 -12.75
CA PRO A 228 -18.09 -1.02 -12.21
C PRO A 228 -17.59 -2.45 -12.07
N GLU A 229 -18.13 -3.18 -11.09
CA GLU A 229 -17.84 -4.59 -10.92
C GLU A 229 -18.14 -5.39 -12.20
N VAL A 230 -17.17 -6.14 -12.67
CA VAL A 230 -17.34 -7.06 -13.80
C VAL A 230 -17.93 -8.35 -13.25
N ARG A 231 -19.26 -8.51 -13.37
CA ARG A 231 -19.90 -9.76 -12.99
C ARG A 231 -19.55 -10.84 -14.02
N ALA A 232 -19.02 -11.96 -13.57
CA ALA A 232 -18.88 -13.12 -14.44
C ALA A 232 -20.24 -13.46 -15.05
N ALA A 233 -20.30 -13.61 -16.37
CA ALA A 233 -21.51 -14.10 -17.02
C ALA A 233 -21.82 -15.51 -16.44
N ALA A 234 -23.04 -15.66 -15.93
CA ALA A 234 -23.54 -16.89 -15.34
C ALA A 234 -23.64 -18.01 -16.39
#